data_53674078d6792a09ec8470a063a5fc33
#
_entry.id   53674078d6792a09ec8470a063a5fc33
#
_cell.length_a   1.000
_cell.length_b   1.000
_cell.length_c   1.000
_cell.angle_alpha   90.00
_cell.angle_beta   90.00
_cell.angle_gamma   90.00
#
_symmetry.space_group_name_H-M   'P 1'
#
loop_
_entity.id
_entity.type
_entity.pdbx_description
1 polymer ?
#
loop_
_entity_poly.entity_id
_entity_poly.type
_entity_poly.pdbx_seq_one_letter_code
_entity_poly.pdbx_strand_id
1 'polypeptide(L)'
;MYIPKRKVVCAMISEIDFKVKGEERKKLAYAIGESLGMPVKYTRTPKFDYLIGSCILDKNGVFHASGDLSESKLDLILERFYKGEPIQQSEPPEDETVEADVLSISVPRNMFTDDKLEDMQKLIEGKQTLFKHAFRVEQLEVAITENQVSFPWFPLASEPDAVSAYTEFISKLCELAIKLKRVSLKDKEVENEKYAFRCFLLRLGFIGDDSKVARRILLQNLSGNSAFHKV
;
A
#
# COMPACT_ATOMS: atom_id res chain seq x y z
N MET A 1 8.31 7.31 -39.46
CA MET A 1 6.95 6.75 -39.32
C MET A 1 7.12 5.29 -38.92
N TYR A 2 7.03 5.00 -37.61
CA TYR A 2 7.28 3.65 -37.06
C TYR A 2 5.94 2.93 -36.93
N ILE A 3 5.72 1.93 -37.78
CA ILE A 3 4.54 1.06 -37.72
C ILE A 3 4.90 -0.08 -36.75
N PRO A 4 4.18 -0.28 -35.63
CA PRO A 4 4.48 -1.37 -34.70
C PRO A 4 4.27 -2.71 -35.41
N LYS A 5 5.26 -3.59 -35.35
CA LYS A 5 5.16 -4.94 -35.88
C LYS A 5 4.11 -5.72 -35.10
N ARG A 6 2.99 -6.01 -35.72
CA ARG A 6 1.96 -6.94 -35.24
C ARG A 6 2.58 -8.34 -35.20
N LYS A 7 2.87 -8.86 -34.04
CA LYS A 7 3.29 -10.26 -33.88
C LYS A 7 2.05 -11.08 -33.60
N VAL A 8 1.51 -11.69 -34.65
CA VAL A 8 0.44 -12.70 -34.52
C VAL A 8 1.10 -14.00 -34.10
N VAL A 9 0.91 -14.41 -32.88
CA VAL A 9 1.29 -15.74 -32.41
C VAL A 9 0.00 -16.49 -32.15
N CYS A 10 -0.26 -17.42 -33.04
CA CYS A 10 -1.26 -18.49 -32.99
C CYS A 10 -2.47 -18.27 -32.06
N ALA A 11 -3.64 -18.03 -32.68
CA ALA A 11 -4.97 -18.05 -32.07
C ALA A 11 -5.20 -17.17 -30.84
N MET A 12 -5.64 -15.92 -31.04
CA MET A 12 -6.42 -15.07 -30.14
C MET A 12 -5.74 -14.24 -29.07
N ILE A 13 -4.44 -13.96 -29.10
CA ILE A 13 -3.81 -12.96 -28.24
C ILE A 13 -3.10 -11.94 -29.10
N SER A 14 -3.54 -10.67 -29.06
CA SER A 14 -2.81 -9.57 -29.67
C SER A 14 -2.02 -8.84 -28.59
N GLU A 15 -0.72 -8.68 -28.80
CA GLU A 15 0.19 -7.95 -27.91
C GLU A 15 0.51 -6.59 -28.52
N ILE A 16 0.40 -5.53 -27.72
CA ILE A 16 0.68 -4.16 -28.12
C ILE A 16 1.69 -3.56 -27.16
N ASP A 17 2.89 -3.24 -27.64
CA ASP A 17 3.93 -2.59 -26.83
C ASP A 17 3.79 -1.06 -26.93
N PHE A 18 3.33 -0.45 -25.85
CA PHE A 18 3.18 1.02 -25.73
C PHE A 18 4.46 1.71 -25.27
N LYS A 19 5.50 0.97 -24.85
CA LYS A 19 6.80 1.47 -24.36
C LYS A 19 6.70 2.48 -23.22
N VAL A 20 5.67 2.38 -22.40
CA VAL A 20 5.42 3.26 -21.25
C VAL A 20 5.84 2.61 -19.95
N LYS A 21 6.36 3.42 -19.00
CA LYS A 21 6.81 2.97 -17.69
C LYS A 21 6.30 3.91 -16.59
N GLY A 22 6.30 3.43 -15.35
CA GLY A 22 5.97 4.25 -14.17
C GLY A 22 4.57 4.85 -14.23
N GLU A 23 4.47 6.15 -14.01
CA GLU A 23 3.18 6.87 -13.99
C GLU A 23 2.47 6.89 -15.34
N GLU A 24 3.20 6.95 -16.46
CA GLU A 24 2.59 6.92 -17.79
C GLU A 24 1.87 5.59 -18.04
N ARG A 25 2.42 4.49 -17.53
CA ARG A 25 1.79 3.18 -17.60
C ARG A 25 0.48 3.12 -16.78
N LYS A 26 0.47 3.76 -15.59
CA LYS A 26 -0.74 3.88 -14.77
C LYS A 26 -1.82 4.64 -15.54
N LYS A 27 -1.50 5.83 -16.04
CA LYS A 27 -2.42 6.65 -16.84
C LYS A 27 -2.98 5.89 -18.03
N LEU A 28 -2.11 5.17 -18.75
CA LEU A 28 -2.50 4.35 -19.90
C LEU A 28 -3.47 3.22 -19.49
N ALA A 29 -3.20 2.52 -18.37
CA ALA A 29 -4.06 1.45 -17.89
C ALA A 29 -5.49 1.93 -17.61
N TYR A 30 -5.62 3.06 -16.90
CA TYR A 30 -6.93 3.65 -16.60
C TYR A 30 -7.65 4.16 -17.86
N ALA A 31 -6.93 4.82 -18.76
CA ALA A 31 -7.49 5.31 -20.00
C ALA A 31 -7.98 4.18 -20.93
N ILE A 32 -7.27 3.04 -20.97
CA ILE A 32 -7.73 1.84 -21.66
C ILE A 32 -8.96 1.27 -20.97
N GLY A 33 -8.96 1.18 -19.63
CA GLY A 33 -10.10 0.69 -18.85
C GLY A 33 -11.36 1.49 -19.12
N GLU A 34 -11.25 2.82 -19.11
CA GLU A 34 -12.35 3.74 -19.44
C GLU A 34 -12.86 3.54 -20.88
N SER A 35 -11.94 3.45 -21.85
CA SER A 35 -12.30 3.23 -23.26
C SER A 35 -13.00 1.90 -23.50
N LEU A 36 -12.68 0.88 -22.71
CA LEU A 36 -13.28 -0.44 -22.79
C LEU A 36 -14.53 -0.60 -21.90
N GLY A 37 -14.77 0.33 -20.97
CA GLY A 37 -15.78 0.20 -19.92
C GLY A 37 -15.51 -0.95 -18.96
N MET A 38 -14.23 -1.22 -18.65
CA MET A 38 -13.80 -2.35 -17.82
C MET A 38 -13.08 -1.86 -16.56
N PRO A 39 -13.28 -2.52 -15.42
CA PRO A 39 -12.57 -2.16 -14.18
C PRO A 39 -11.08 -2.45 -14.30
N VAL A 40 -10.25 -1.54 -13.78
CA VAL A 40 -8.80 -1.67 -13.74
C VAL A 40 -8.38 -2.09 -12.34
N LYS A 41 -7.60 -3.17 -12.23
CA LYS A 41 -7.06 -3.66 -10.96
C LYS A 41 -5.55 -3.84 -11.08
N TYR A 42 -4.79 -3.22 -10.18
CA TYR A 42 -3.35 -3.39 -10.10
C TYR A 42 -2.97 -4.67 -9.36
N THR A 43 -2.17 -5.54 -9.98
CA THR A 43 -1.60 -6.72 -9.33
C THR A 43 -0.27 -6.35 -8.70
N ARG A 44 -0.21 -6.31 -7.39
CA ARG A 44 1.02 -6.04 -6.63
C ARG A 44 2.10 -7.10 -6.90
N THR A 45 3.16 -7.11 -6.12
CA THR A 45 4.24 -8.13 -6.22
C THR A 45 3.70 -9.55 -6.34
N PRO A 46 4.28 -10.44 -7.16
CA PRO A 46 5.54 -10.24 -7.93
C PRO A 46 5.33 -9.73 -9.36
N LYS A 47 4.11 -9.62 -9.86
CA LYS A 47 3.83 -9.37 -11.29
C LYS A 47 3.86 -7.90 -11.69
N PHE A 48 3.33 -7.01 -10.84
CA PHE A 48 3.22 -5.56 -11.10
C PHE A 48 2.42 -5.20 -12.38
N ASP A 49 1.41 -5.99 -12.72
CA ASP A 49 0.59 -5.81 -13.91
C ASP A 49 -0.70 -5.05 -13.58
N TYR A 50 -1.30 -4.39 -14.55
CA TYR A 50 -2.66 -3.87 -14.49
C TYR A 50 -3.60 -4.86 -15.19
N LEU A 51 -4.57 -5.38 -14.47
CA LEU A 51 -5.66 -6.19 -15.02
C LEU A 51 -6.77 -5.25 -15.46
N ILE A 52 -7.16 -5.29 -16.71
CA ILE A 52 -8.21 -4.47 -17.30
C ILE A 52 -9.30 -5.43 -17.81
N GLY A 53 -10.25 -5.76 -16.93
CA GLY A 53 -11.18 -6.85 -17.20
C GLY A 53 -10.44 -8.18 -17.42
N SER A 54 -10.52 -8.74 -18.64
CA SER A 54 -9.79 -9.95 -19.04
C SER A 54 -8.42 -9.68 -19.68
N CYS A 55 -8.05 -8.39 -19.90
CA CYS A 55 -6.78 -7.98 -20.50
C CYS A 55 -5.73 -7.66 -19.44
N ILE A 56 -4.45 -7.64 -19.82
CA ILE A 56 -3.32 -7.38 -18.91
C ILE A 56 -2.40 -6.34 -19.55
N LEU A 57 -2.03 -5.31 -18.78
CA LEU A 57 -0.93 -4.40 -19.11
C LEU A 57 0.26 -4.73 -18.19
N ASP A 58 1.31 -5.32 -18.72
CA ASP A 58 2.44 -5.80 -17.97
C ASP A 58 3.36 -4.68 -17.45
N LYS A 59 4.33 -5.03 -16.62
CA LYS A 59 5.31 -4.09 -16.04
C LYS A 59 6.19 -3.37 -17.10
N ASN A 60 6.30 -3.93 -18.30
CA ASN A 60 7.11 -3.37 -19.40
C ASN A 60 6.31 -2.41 -20.28
N GLY A 61 4.99 -2.29 -20.07
CA GLY A 61 4.10 -1.48 -20.89
C GLY A 61 3.53 -2.24 -22.09
N VAL A 62 3.58 -3.58 -22.07
CA VAL A 62 2.96 -4.42 -23.10
C VAL A 62 1.54 -4.76 -22.69
N PHE A 63 0.59 -4.44 -23.56
CA PHE A 63 -0.81 -4.77 -23.39
C PHE A 63 -1.11 -6.11 -24.05
N HIS A 64 -1.61 -7.06 -23.28
CA HIS A 64 -2.04 -8.38 -23.71
C HIS A 64 -3.56 -8.41 -23.78
N ALA A 65 -4.09 -8.39 -24.96
CA ALA A 65 -5.54 -8.48 -25.19
C ALA A 65 -6.01 -9.93 -25.04
N SER A 66 -7.10 -10.14 -24.29
CA SER A 66 -7.77 -11.45 -24.23
C SER A 66 -8.55 -11.73 -25.50
N GLY A 67 -8.73 -13.03 -25.83
CA GLY A 67 -9.50 -13.48 -27.00
C GLY A 67 -10.97 -13.04 -27.03
N ASP A 68 -11.51 -12.60 -25.88
CA ASP A 68 -12.86 -12.06 -25.75
C ASP A 68 -12.98 -10.60 -26.17
N LEU A 69 -11.86 -9.92 -26.46
CA LEU A 69 -11.86 -8.53 -26.88
C LEU A 69 -12.09 -8.45 -28.39
N SER A 70 -13.17 -7.78 -28.82
CA SER A 70 -13.46 -7.61 -30.24
C SER A 70 -12.37 -6.79 -30.96
N GLU A 71 -12.08 -7.13 -32.22
CA GLU A 71 -11.09 -6.42 -33.04
C GLU A 71 -11.37 -4.91 -33.11
N SER A 72 -12.63 -4.52 -33.15
CA SER A 72 -13.05 -3.11 -33.16
C SER A 72 -12.62 -2.35 -31.90
N LYS A 73 -12.59 -3.01 -30.73
CA LYS A 73 -12.11 -2.41 -29.47
C LYS A 73 -10.59 -2.30 -29.44
N LEU A 74 -9.88 -3.26 -30.03
CA LEU A 74 -8.43 -3.19 -30.21
C LEU A 74 -8.01 -2.05 -31.14
N ASP A 75 -8.73 -1.89 -32.27
CA ASP A 75 -8.48 -0.79 -33.19
C ASP A 75 -8.73 0.57 -32.55
N LEU A 76 -9.76 0.69 -31.72
CA LEU A 76 -10.05 1.91 -30.95
C LEU A 76 -8.93 2.26 -29.97
N ILE A 77 -8.36 1.27 -29.28
CA ILE A 77 -7.19 1.47 -28.40
C ILE A 77 -5.98 1.91 -29.21
N LEU A 78 -5.70 1.24 -30.32
CA LEU A 78 -4.59 1.59 -31.20
C LEU A 78 -4.76 3.00 -31.80
N GLU A 79 -5.96 3.33 -32.24
CA GLU A 79 -6.24 4.64 -32.83
C GLU A 79 -6.12 5.77 -31.82
N ARG A 80 -6.61 5.56 -30.59
CA ARG A 80 -6.63 6.58 -29.55
C ARG A 80 -5.26 6.79 -28.89
N PHE A 81 -4.48 5.73 -28.65
CA PHE A 81 -3.24 5.81 -27.88
C PHE A 81 -1.97 5.76 -28.74
N TYR A 82 -2.03 5.25 -29.96
CA TYR A 82 -0.87 5.20 -30.87
C TYR A 82 -0.74 6.40 -31.79
N LYS A 83 -1.79 7.14 -32.11
CA LYS A 83 -1.77 8.32 -32.97
C LYS A 83 -1.39 9.63 -32.26
N GLY A 84 -0.87 9.55 -31.03
CA GLY A 84 -0.26 10.71 -30.37
C GLY A 84 -1.25 11.76 -29.88
N GLU A 85 -2.50 11.44 -29.67
CA GLU A 85 -3.38 12.32 -28.90
C GLU A 85 -2.87 12.39 -27.44
N PRO A 86 -2.71 13.62 -26.88
CA PRO A 86 -2.33 13.75 -25.49
C PRO A 86 -3.37 13.03 -24.64
N ILE A 87 -2.91 12.15 -23.76
CA ILE A 87 -3.76 11.50 -22.77
C ILE A 87 -4.45 12.63 -22.01
N GLN A 88 -5.71 12.92 -22.36
CA GLN A 88 -6.51 13.86 -21.61
C GLN A 88 -6.61 13.26 -20.20
N GLN A 89 -6.21 14.04 -19.23
CA GLN A 89 -6.36 13.70 -17.82
C GLN A 89 -7.86 13.59 -17.55
N SER A 90 -8.42 12.39 -17.68
CA SER A 90 -9.60 12.06 -16.91
C SER A 90 -9.10 12.01 -15.47
N GLU A 91 -9.48 12.99 -14.67
CA GLU A 91 -9.29 12.92 -13.22
C GLU A 91 -9.85 11.59 -12.77
N PRO A 92 -9.07 10.78 -12.03
CA PRO A 92 -9.62 9.56 -11.47
C PRO A 92 -10.84 9.96 -10.62
N PRO A 93 -11.90 9.14 -10.59
CA PRO A 93 -13.03 9.41 -9.71
C PRO A 93 -12.51 9.68 -8.31
N GLU A 94 -12.98 10.75 -7.67
CA GLU A 94 -12.50 11.32 -6.39
C GLU A 94 -12.64 10.38 -5.17
N ASP A 95 -12.72 9.08 -5.36
CA ASP A 95 -12.88 8.12 -4.26
C ASP A 95 -11.82 6.98 -4.24
N GLU A 96 -10.70 7.16 -4.93
CA GLU A 96 -9.50 6.40 -4.64
C GLU A 96 -8.40 7.39 -4.28
N THR A 97 -8.26 7.63 -2.98
CA THR A 97 -7.08 8.23 -2.37
C THR A 97 -5.84 7.70 -3.08
N VAL A 98 -4.99 8.62 -3.57
CA VAL A 98 -3.65 8.32 -4.08
C VAL A 98 -2.93 7.62 -2.92
N GLU A 99 -3.08 6.29 -2.85
CA GLU A 99 -2.26 5.50 -1.97
C GLU A 99 -0.83 5.63 -2.51
N ALA A 100 -0.05 6.53 -1.91
CA ALA A 100 1.39 6.40 -1.92
C ALA A 100 1.69 4.93 -1.69
N ASP A 101 2.73 4.36 -2.31
CA ASP A 101 3.10 2.95 -2.19
C ASP A 101 3.25 2.56 -0.71
N VAL A 102 2.12 2.24 -0.08
CA VAL A 102 2.00 1.99 1.36
C VAL A 102 1.86 0.49 1.56
N LEU A 103 2.76 -0.05 2.37
CA LEU A 103 2.64 -1.43 2.82
C LEU A 103 1.52 -1.52 3.86
N SER A 104 0.47 -2.26 3.53
CA SER A 104 -0.63 -2.58 4.45
C SER A 104 -0.43 -3.95 5.09
N ILE A 105 -0.48 -3.99 6.41
CA ILE A 105 -0.42 -5.24 7.17
C ILE A 105 -1.82 -5.56 7.67
N SER A 106 -2.29 -6.78 7.40
CA SER A 106 -3.63 -7.21 7.76
C SER A 106 -3.58 -8.36 8.76
N VAL A 107 -4.51 -8.34 9.73
CA VAL A 107 -4.72 -9.39 10.70
C VAL A 107 -6.17 -9.89 10.63
N PRO A 108 -6.44 -11.16 10.99
CA PRO A 108 -7.81 -11.69 10.97
C PRO A 108 -8.74 -10.93 11.92
N ARG A 109 -9.94 -10.56 11.44
CA ARG A 109 -10.96 -9.84 12.23
C ARG A 109 -11.45 -10.66 13.45
N ASN A 110 -11.48 -11.98 13.33
CA ASN A 110 -11.95 -12.88 14.39
C ASN A 110 -11.05 -12.90 15.64
N MET A 111 -9.87 -12.27 15.59
CA MET A 111 -9.02 -12.09 16.79
C MET A 111 -9.60 -11.06 17.77
N PHE A 112 -10.54 -10.22 17.35
CA PHE A 112 -11.07 -9.11 18.12
C PHE A 112 -12.58 -9.24 18.34
N THR A 113 -13.01 -8.90 19.54
CA THR A 113 -14.40 -8.49 19.80
C THR A 113 -14.57 -7.01 19.43
N ASP A 114 -15.80 -6.53 19.28
CA ASP A 114 -16.06 -5.13 18.95
C ASP A 114 -15.49 -4.18 20.01
N ASP A 115 -15.64 -4.50 21.30
CA ASP A 115 -15.03 -3.73 22.40
C ASP A 115 -13.49 -3.64 22.26
N LYS A 116 -12.85 -4.73 21.79
CA LYS A 116 -11.38 -4.75 21.61
C LYS A 116 -10.90 -3.98 20.39
N LEU A 117 -11.73 -3.84 19.38
CA LEU A 117 -11.45 -2.92 18.28
C LEU A 117 -11.51 -1.46 18.73
N GLU A 118 -12.52 -1.11 19.55
CA GLU A 118 -12.57 0.23 20.14
C GLU A 118 -11.35 0.50 21.05
N ASP A 119 -10.95 -0.47 21.88
CA ASP A 119 -9.75 -0.36 22.73
C ASP A 119 -8.49 -0.16 21.88
N MET A 120 -8.38 -0.85 20.74
CA MET A 120 -7.28 -0.70 19.80
C MET A 120 -7.27 0.70 19.16
N GLN A 121 -8.42 1.20 18.70
CA GLN A 121 -8.54 2.56 18.15
C GLN A 121 -8.13 3.61 19.20
N LYS A 122 -8.62 3.50 20.42
CA LYS A 122 -8.23 4.37 21.54
C LYS A 122 -6.72 4.30 21.84
N LEU A 123 -6.11 3.11 21.73
CA LEU A 123 -4.67 2.95 21.90
C LEU A 123 -3.87 3.67 20.80
N ILE A 124 -4.34 3.57 19.56
CA ILE A 124 -3.73 4.24 18.41
C ILE A 124 -3.87 5.76 18.55
N GLU A 125 -5.05 6.26 18.86
CA GLU A 125 -5.32 7.68 19.11
C GLU A 125 -4.45 8.25 20.23
N GLY A 126 -4.33 7.51 21.34
CA GLY A 126 -3.48 7.92 22.48
C GLY A 126 -1.97 7.87 22.20
N LYS A 127 -1.54 7.49 20.99
CA LYS A 127 -0.16 7.42 20.52
C LYS A 127 0.02 7.98 19.10
N GLN A 128 -1.01 8.66 18.58
CA GLN A 128 -1.06 9.04 17.17
C GLN A 128 0.14 9.87 16.73
N THR A 129 0.56 10.86 17.53
CA THR A 129 1.70 11.71 17.19
C THR A 129 2.98 10.90 17.02
N LEU A 130 3.27 9.99 17.95
CA LEU A 130 4.44 9.12 17.87
C LEU A 130 4.40 8.17 16.67
N PHE A 131 3.23 7.58 16.37
CA PHE A 131 3.09 6.66 15.25
C PHE A 131 3.19 7.38 13.91
N LYS A 132 2.56 8.56 13.78
CA LYS A 132 2.66 9.39 12.57
C LYS A 132 4.11 9.73 12.24
N HIS A 133 4.87 10.15 13.23
CA HIS A 133 6.28 10.50 13.06
C HIS A 133 7.14 9.25 12.80
N ALA A 134 6.90 8.14 13.53
CA ALA A 134 7.66 6.90 13.35
C ALA A 134 7.51 6.31 11.94
N PHE A 135 6.30 6.33 11.40
CA PHE A 135 5.98 5.73 10.09
C PHE A 135 5.91 6.75 8.95
N ARG A 136 6.04 8.05 9.24
CA ARG A 136 5.95 9.16 8.27
C ARG A 136 4.64 9.16 7.51
N VAL A 137 3.54 8.99 8.23
CA VAL A 137 2.18 9.01 7.67
C VAL A 137 1.38 10.18 8.26
N GLU A 138 0.52 10.75 7.47
CA GLU A 138 -0.35 11.84 7.91
C GLU A 138 -1.57 11.33 8.69
N GLN A 139 -2.04 10.15 8.33
CA GLN A 139 -3.21 9.52 8.93
C GLN A 139 -2.91 8.08 9.34
N LEU A 140 -3.53 7.63 10.43
CA LEU A 140 -3.41 6.27 10.96
C LEU A 140 -4.75 5.56 10.80
N GLU A 141 -5.18 5.41 9.56
CA GLU A 141 -6.41 4.72 9.24
C GLU A 141 -6.32 3.23 9.57
N VAL A 142 -7.42 2.70 10.08
CA VAL A 142 -7.57 1.26 10.30
C VAL A 142 -8.77 0.80 9.47
N ALA A 143 -8.50 0.07 8.43
CA ALA A 143 -9.55 -0.46 7.57
C ALA A 143 -10.09 -1.77 8.16
N ILE A 144 -11.35 -1.76 8.57
CA ILE A 144 -12.02 -2.92 9.16
C ILE A 144 -13.02 -3.47 8.14
N THR A 145 -12.84 -4.74 7.79
CA THR A 145 -13.76 -5.50 6.94
C THR A 145 -14.36 -6.67 7.73
N GLU A 146 -15.25 -7.42 7.13
CA GLU A 146 -15.85 -8.60 7.77
C GLU A 146 -14.82 -9.66 8.15
N ASN A 147 -13.72 -9.78 7.39
CA ASN A 147 -12.76 -10.86 7.54
C ASN A 147 -11.40 -10.41 8.10
N GLN A 148 -11.05 -9.13 7.98
CA GLN A 148 -9.71 -8.65 8.34
C GLN A 148 -9.72 -7.20 8.85
N VAL A 149 -8.69 -6.87 9.61
CA VAL A 149 -8.33 -5.52 10.05
C VAL A 149 -6.99 -5.17 9.43
N SER A 150 -6.92 -4.06 8.70
CA SER A 150 -5.75 -3.67 7.90
C SER A 150 -5.18 -2.34 8.34
N PHE A 151 -3.87 -2.24 8.34
CA PHE A 151 -3.08 -1.09 8.78
C PHE A 151 -2.19 -0.59 7.63
N PRO A 152 -2.67 0.36 6.81
CA PRO A 152 -1.92 0.91 5.67
C PRO A 152 -0.96 2.02 6.13
N TRP A 153 -0.05 1.72 7.06
CA TRP A 153 0.76 2.73 7.74
C TRP A 153 2.23 2.76 7.34
N PHE A 154 2.69 1.79 6.58
CA PHE A 154 4.13 1.63 6.42
C PHE A 154 4.57 2.00 5.01
N PRO A 155 5.73 2.68 4.88
CA PRO A 155 6.30 2.89 3.56
C PRO A 155 6.63 1.54 2.91
N LEU A 156 6.47 1.46 1.60
CA LEU A 156 6.88 0.26 0.87
C LEU A 156 8.38 0.05 1.05
N ALA A 157 8.74 -0.93 1.87
CA ALA A 157 10.13 -1.22 2.16
C ALA A 157 10.66 -2.29 1.19
N SER A 158 11.82 -2.01 0.62
CA SER A 158 12.53 -2.99 -0.22
C SER A 158 13.29 -4.03 0.61
N GLU A 159 13.49 -3.74 1.90
CA GLU A 159 14.27 -4.60 2.80
C GLU A 159 13.34 -5.58 3.55
N PRO A 160 13.62 -6.89 3.50
CA PRO A 160 12.83 -7.91 4.21
C PRO A 160 12.75 -7.67 5.72
N ASP A 161 13.83 -7.17 6.34
CA ASP A 161 13.88 -6.85 7.76
C ASP A 161 12.87 -5.78 8.17
N ALA A 162 12.61 -4.80 7.29
CA ALA A 162 11.65 -3.74 7.57
C ALA A 162 10.21 -4.29 7.54
N VAL A 163 9.87 -5.13 6.56
CA VAL A 163 8.55 -5.78 6.49
C VAL A 163 8.33 -6.66 7.71
N SER A 164 9.35 -7.42 8.13
CA SER A 164 9.30 -8.24 9.32
C SER A 164 9.07 -7.42 10.60
N ALA A 165 9.81 -6.29 10.75
CA ALA A 165 9.68 -5.40 11.88
C ALA A 165 8.29 -4.76 11.99
N TYR A 166 7.71 -4.35 10.85
CA TYR A 166 6.36 -3.77 10.79
C TYR A 166 5.29 -4.81 11.10
N THR A 167 5.43 -6.03 10.57
CA THR A 167 4.52 -7.15 10.84
C THR A 167 4.54 -7.52 12.32
N GLU A 168 5.72 -7.63 12.91
CA GLU A 168 5.88 -7.89 14.34
C GLU A 168 5.29 -6.77 15.18
N PHE A 169 5.47 -5.50 14.77
CA PHE A 169 4.90 -4.35 15.47
C PHE A 169 3.37 -4.42 15.51
N ILE A 170 2.70 -4.64 14.37
CA ILE A 170 1.24 -4.74 14.32
C ILE A 170 0.75 -5.94 15.12
N SER A 171 1.39 -7.10 15.00
CA SER A 171 1.02 -8.29 15.78
C SER A 171 1.03 -8.02 17.29
N LYS A 172 2.14 -7.46 17.80
CA LYS A 172 2.29 -7.12 19.22
C LYS A 172 1.36 -5.98 19.67
N LEU A 173 1.06 -5.01 18.80
CA LEU A 173 0.10 -3.94 19.06
C LEU A 173 -1.31 -4.52 19.26
N CYS A 174 -1.73 -5.42 18.38
CA CYS A 174 -3.00 -6.12 18.47
C CYS A 174 -3.09 -6.97 19.75
N GLU A 175 -2.03 -7.73 20.06
CA GLU A 175 -1.98 -8.49 21.32
C GLU A 175 -2.10 -7.60 22.56
N LEU A 176 -1.44 -6.44 22.55
CA LEU A 176 -1.55 -5.48 23.64
C LEU A 176 -2.98 -4.98 23.79
N ALA A 177 -3.63 -4.58 22.68
CA ALA A 177 -5.02 -4.10 22.69
C ALA A 177 -5.98 -5.15 23.25
N ILE A 178 -5.80 -6.43 22.90
CA ILE A 178 -6.61 -7.54 23.42
C ILE A 178 -6.39 -7.72 24.94
N LYS A 179 -5.15 -7.60 25.42
CA LYS A 179 -4.79 -7.81 26.83
C LYS A 179 -5.19 -6.64 27.75
N LEU A 180 -5.30 -5.42 27.21
CA LEU A 180 -5.62 -4.24 28.00
C LEU A 180 -7.07 -4.25 28.48
N LYS A 181 -7.26 -3.94 29.77
CA LYS A 181 -8.59 -3.76 30.38
C LYS A 181 -9.08 -2.31 30.28
N ARG A 182 -8.19 -1.35 30.15
CA ARG A 182 -8.48 0.09 30.03
C ARG A 182 -7.41 0.75 29.19
N VAL A 183 -7.82 1.61 28.26
CA VAL A 183 -6.96 2.41 27.40
C VAL A 183 -7.16 3.89 27.74
N SER A 184 -6.05 4.65 27.84
CA SER A 184 -6.08 6.09 28.05
C SER A 184 -5.96 6.80 26.71
N LEU A 185 -6.90 7.70 26.43
CA LEU A 185 -6.97 8.54 25.22
C LEU A 185 -5.98 9.72 25.21
N LYS A 186 -5.19 9.92 26.29
CA LYS A 186 -4.31 11.09 26.35
C LYS A 186 -3.07 10.87 25.47
N ASP A 187 -3.08 11.50 24.30
CA ASP A 187 -1.84 11.76 23.58
C ASP A 187 -1.07 12.82 24.34
N LYS A 188 0.18 12.54 24.68
CA LYS A 188 1.07 13.44 25.38
C LYS A 188 2.12 13.93 24.44
N GLU A 189 2.25 15.25 24.30
CA GLU A 189 3.44 15.82 23.71
C GLU A 189 4.68 15.33 24.46
N VAL A 190 5.64 14.84 23.73
CA VAL A 190 6.85 14.24 24.27
C VAL A 190 8.06 14.94 23.68
N GLU A 191 8.89 15.55 24.52
CA GLU A 191 10.11 16.24 24.10
C GLU A 191 11.08 15.29 23.37
N ASN A 192 11.18 14.04 23.80
CA ASN A 192 12.04 13.01 23.22
C ASN A 192 11.22 11.83 22.70
N GLU A 193 10.80 11.95 21.45
CA GLU A 193 9.95 10.95 20.78
C GLU A 193 10.63 9.60 20.68
N LYS A 194 11.92 9.58 20.37
CA LYS A 194 12.71 8.35 20.22
C LYS A 194 12.77 7.55 21.51
N TYR A 195 12.95 8.23 22.65
CA TYR A 195 12.93 7.60 23.95
C TYR A 195 11.53 7.07 24.31
N ALA A 196 10.51 7.90 24.09
CA ALA A 196 9.13 7.52 24.40
C ALA A 196 8.66 6.32 23.57
N PHE A 197 8.97 6.32 22.27
CA PHE A 197 8.62 5.19 21.41
C PHE A 197 9.42 3.94 21.76
N ARG A 198 10.70 4.07 22.12
CA ARG A 198 11.49 2.94 22.64
C ARG A 198 10.86 2.33 23.89
N CYS A 199 10.43 3.16 24.86
CA CYS A 199 9.72 2.66 26.06
C CYS A 199 8.42 1.94 25.69
N PHE A 200 7.69 2.44 24.68
CA PHE A 200 6.51 1.77 24.18
C PHE A 200 6.83 0.43 23.50
N LEU A 201 7.88 0.35 22.69
CA LEU A 201 8.35 -0.90 22.08
C LEU A 201 8.74 -1.95 23.12
N LEU A 202 9.41 -1.54 24.21
CA LEU A 202 9.71 -2.45 25.32
C LEU A 202 8.43 -2.98 25.98
N ARG A 203 7.41 -2.13 26.14
CA ARG A 203 6.09 -2.55 26.65
C ARG A 203 5.38 -3.51 25.70
N LEU A 204 5.58 -3.39 24.38
CA LEU A 204 5.10 -4.33 23.37
C LEU A 204 5.86 -5.67 23.41
N GLY A 205 6.99 -5.75 24.11
CA GLY A 205 7.81 -6.95 24.19
C GLY A 205 8.94 -7.03 23.16
N PHE A 206 9.35 -5.90 22.58
CA PHE A 206 10.58 -5.83 21.77
C PHE A 206 11.81 -5.79 22.69
N ILE A 207 12.14 -6.92 23.32
CA ILE A 207 13.19 -7.07 24.31
C ILE A 207 14.28 -8.01 23.77
N GLY A 208 15.51 -7.83 24.23
CA GLY A 208 16.64 -8.70 23.86
C GLY A 208 17.30 -8.33 22.54
N ASP A 209 18.27 -9.15 22.13
CA ASP A 209 19.06 -8.93 20.92
C ASP A 209 18.28 -9.29 19.65
N ASP A 210 17.38 -10.26 19.71
CA ASP A 210 16.55 -10.68 18.56
C ASP A 210 15.69 -9.52 18.02
N SER A 211 15.18 -8.66 18.91
CA SER A 211 14.41 -7.48 18.51
C SER A 211 15.26 -6.24 18.22
N LYS A 212 16.59 -6.33 18.21
CA LYS A 212 17.48 -5.17 18.04
C LYS A 212 17.34 -4.53 16.65
N VAL A 213 17.24 -5.35 15.62
CA VAL A 213 17.05 -4.89 14.22
C VAL A 213 15.70 -4.22 14.10
N ALA A 214 14.62 -4.86 14.55
CA ALA A 214 13.28 -4.31 14.52
C ALA A 214 13.18 -2.97 15.27
N ARG A 215 13.75 -2.87 16.51
CA ARG A 215 13.80 -1.60 17.24
C ARG A 215 14.54 -0.51 16.49
N ARG A 216 15.66 -0.82 15.83
CA ARG A 216 16.42 0.15 15.03
C ARG A 216 15.57 0.70 13.89
N ILE A 217 14.89 -0.17 13.14
CA ILE A 217 14.01 0.20 12.03
C ILE A 217 12.84 1.06 12.51
N LEU A 218 12.15 0.64 13.57
CA LEU A 218 10.99 1.34 14.09
C LEU A 218 11.32 2.72 14.71
N LEU A 219 12.57 2.93 15.15
CA LEU A 219 13.04 4.19 15.75
C LEU A 219 13.75 5.12 14.78
N GLN A 220 13.99 4.72 13.54
CA GLN A 220 14.86 5.44 12.61
C GLN A 220 14.39 6.85 12.26
N ASN A 221 13.07 7.04 12.16
CA ASN A 221 12.46 8.31 11.72
C ASN A 221 12.22 9.31 12.86
N LEU A 222 12.37 8.87 14.11
CA LEU A 222 12.08 9.69 15.27
C LEU A 222 13.27 10.54 15.71
N SER A 223 12.98 11.74 16.18
CA SER A 223 13.97 12.67 16.71
C SER A 223 14.36 12.35 18.15
N GLY A 224 15.54 12.79 18.57
CA GLY A 224 16.03 12.67 19.92
C GLY A 224 16.95 11.47 20.20
N ASN A 225 17.12 11.15 21.46
CA ASN A 225 18.02 10.11 21.94
C ASN A 225 17.23 8.93 22.54
N SER A 226 17.60 7.70 22.16
CA SER A 226 16.92 6.51 22.66
C SER A 226 17.32 6.12 24.09
N ALA A 227 18.40 6.68 24.66
CA ALA A 227 18.94 6.30 25.95
C ALA A 227 18.45 7.18 27.12
N PHE A 228 18.14 8.46 26.86
CA PHE A 228 17.80 9.41 27.92
C PHE A 228 16.42 10.03 27.69
N HIS A 229 15.71 10.30 28.82
CA HIS A 229 14.38 10.90 28.79
C HIS A 229 14.40 12.36 28.32
N LYS A 230 15.42 13.11 28.70
CA LYS A 230 15.62 14.50 28.27
C LYS A 230 16.61 14.59 27.12
N VAL A 231 16.37 15.50 26.19
CA VAL A 231 17.29 15.84 25.08
C VAL A 231 18.42 16.69 25.63
#